data_0711793bf8302127f7dc6b9610f6db75
#
_entry.id   0711793bf8302127f7dc6b9610f6db75
#
_cell.length_a   1.000
_cell.length_b   1.000
_cell.length_c   1.000
_cell.angle_alpha   90.00
_cell.angle_beta   90.00
_cell.angle_gamma   90.00
#
_symmetry.space_group_name_H-M   'P 1'
#
loop_
_entity.id
_entity.type
_entity.pdbx_description
1 polymer ?
#
loop_
_entity_poly.entity_id
_entity_poly.type
_entity_poly.pdbx_seq_one_letter_code
_entity_poly.pdbx_strand_id
1 'polypeptide(L)'
;MIDVTHRISAVARTVGTRTLAAGEARVVTVSRSYPDPIEEVWDACTTAERITRWLMPVSGELRLGGRYQLEGNAGGVVESCDPPRSFGATWEYGGDVSWVELRLEPEGDGTRFTLEHVAHVDDARWTEFGPGAVGVGWDSMLLGLTMHLESDTSITPADAMEWLVSPEGVRFVTESSEAWCAAAVAAGDEPAAAEAAAKRTVAAYTATE
;
A
#
# COMPACT_ATOMS: atom_id res chain seq x y z
N MET A 1 20.48 6.33 6.73
CA MET A 1 20.29 6.34 5.27
C MET A 1 19.63 5.03 4.90
N ILE A 2 18.49 5.07 4.22
CA ILE A 2 17.72 3.90 3.81
C ILE A 2 18.31 3.37 2.49
N ASP A 3 18.53 2.08 2.37
CA ASP A 3 18.86 1.47 1.08
C ASP A 3 17.57 1.36 0.23
N VAL A 4 17.24 2.45 -0.46
CA VAL A 4 16.01 2.58 -1.24
C VAL A 4 15.87 1.44 -2.26
N THR A 5 16.91 1.17 -3.04
CA THR A 5 16.86 0.15 -4.09
C THR A 5 16.59 -1.26 -3.50
N HIS A 6 17.22 -1.58 -2.39
CA HIS A 6 16.93 -2.84 -1.69
C HIS A 6 15.48 -2.89 -1.20
N ARG A 7 14.97 -1.79 -0.60
CA ARG A 7 13.57 -1.75 -0.10
C ARG A 7 12.55 -1.92 -1.22
N ILE A 8 12.77 -1.25 -2.36
CA ILE A 8 11.89 -1.36 -3.53
C ILE A 8 11.96 -2.76 -4.16
N SER A 9 13.17 -3.31 -4.35
CA SER A 9 13.34 -4.63 -4.98
C SER A 9 12.81 -5.80 -4.13
N ALA A 10 12.70 -5.62 -2.81
CA ALA A 10 12.14 -6.63 -1.90
C ALA A 10 10.60 -6.76 -1.96
N VAL A 11 9.92 -5.87 -2.72
CA VAL A 11 8.47 -5.90 -2.88
C VAL A 11 8.11 -6.42 -4.26
N ALA A 12 7.31 -7.49 -4.33
CA ALA A 12 6.66 -7.92 -5.57
C ALA A 12 5.38 -7.11 -5.81
N ARG A 13 5.15 -6.72 -7.07
CA ARG A 13 3.99 -5.91 -7.49
C ARG A 13 3.31 -6.57 -8.66
N THR A 14 1.98 -6.61 -8.63
CA THR A 14 1.17 -7.05 -9.77
C THR A 14 -0.02 -6.12 -9.97
N VAL A 15 -0.46 -6.05 -11.23
CA VAL A 15 -1.66 -5.34 -11.64
C VAL A 15 -2.60 -6.35 -12.29
N GLY A 16 -3.88 -6.26 -11.99
CA GLY A 16 -4.89 -7.14 -12.55
C GLY A 16 -6.28 -6.52 -12.54
N THR A 17 -7.27 -7.34 -12.82
CA THR A 17 -8.68 -6.96 -12.74
C THR A 17 -9.47 -8.01 -11.96
N ARG A 18 -10.61 -7.58 -11.39
CA ARG A 18 -11.57 -8.43 -10.67
C ARG A 18 -12.97 -8.01 -11.04
N THR A 19 -13.83 -8.98 -11.33
CA THR A 19 -15.26 -8.69 -11.55
C THR A 19 -15.96 -8.60 -10.19
N LEU A 20 -16.52 -7.44 -9.90
CA LEU A 20 -17.38 -7.18 -8.74
C LEU A 20 -18.86 -7.06 -9.19
N ALA A 21 -19.78 -6.94 -8.23
CA ALA A 21 -21.20 -6.79 -8.54
C ALA A 21 -21.50 -5.53 -9.39
N ALA A 22 -20.72 -4.46 -9.20
CA ALA A 22 -20.86 -3.20 -9.94
C ALA A 22 -20.06 -3.15 -11.25
N GLY A 23 -19.40 -4.26 -11.66
CA GLY A 23 -18.61 -4.34 -12.89
C GLY A 23 -17.15 -4.69 -12.64
N GLU A 24 -16.30 -4.49 -13.65
CA GLU A 24 -14.88 -4.74 -13.55
C GLU A 24 -14.19 -3.69 -12.64
N ALA A 25 -13.33 -4.15 -11.76
CA ALA A 25 -12.50 -3.34 -10.89
C ALA A 25 -11.01 -3.60 -11.18
N ARG A 26 -10.19 -2.59 -10.99
CA ARG A 26 -8.72 -2.69 -11.05
C ARG A 26 -8.19 -3.24 -9.73
N VAL A 27 -7.15 -4.04 -9.80
CA VAL A 27 -6.47 -4.62 -8.63
C VAL A 27 -5.00 -4.26 -8.68
N VAL A 28 -4.49 -3.65 -7.63
CA VAL A 28 -3.04 -3.53 -7.41
C VAL A 28 -2.68 -4.40 -6.22
N THR A 29 -1.62 -5.17 -6.35
CA THR A 29 -1.15 -6.09 -5.30
C THR A 29 0.29 -5.78 -4.96
N VAL A 30 0.59 -5.69 -3.67
CA VAL A 30 1.94 -5.68 -3.14
C VAL A 30 2.17 -6.92 -2.28
N SER A 31 3.34 -7.53 -2.39
CA SER A 31 3.70 -8.68 -1.57
C SER A 31 5.16 -8.61 -1.14
N ARG A 32 5.44 -8.99 0.11
CA ARG A 32 6.76 -8.98 0.70
C ARG A 32 6.89 -10.08 1.75
N SER A 33 8.11 -10.64 1.92
CA SER A 33 8.42 -11.55 3.03
C SER A 33 9.06 -10.77 4.18
N TYR A 34 8.64 -11.14 5.40
CA TYR A 34 9.21 -10.69 6.66
C TYR A 34 9.82 -11.89 7.40
N PRO A 35 10.93 -11.72 8.12
CA PRO A 35 11.51 -12.79 8.92
C PRO A 35 10.73 -13.08 10.20
N ASP A 36 9.73 -12.28 10.50
CA ASP A 36 8.94 -12.33 11.73
C ASP A 36 7.83 -13.39 11.64
N PRO A 37 7.45 -14.03 12.77
CA PRO A 37 6.30 -14.93 12.84
C PRO A 37 4.99 -14.27 12.45
N ILE A 38 4.04 -15.07 11.95
CA ILE A 38 2.74 -14.56 11.45
C ILE A 38 1.96 -13.77 12.50
N GLU A 39 2.04 -14.17 13.76
CA GLU A 39 1.37 -13.50 14.88
C GLU A 39 1.95 -12.10 15.11
N GLU A 40 3.25 -11.93 14.94
CA GLU A 40 3.93 -10.63 15.09
C GLU A 40 3.54 -9.67 13.96
N VAL A 41 3.56 -10.14 12.71
CA VAL A 41 3.14 -9.34 11.54
C VAL A 41 1.65 -9.01 11.63
N TRP A 42 0.82 -9.97 12.07
CA TRP A 42 -0.61 -9.76 12.29
C TRP A 42 -0.86 -8.68 13.33
N ASP A 43 -0.23 -8.77 14.50
CA ASP A 43 -0.37 -7.80 15.58
C ASP A 43 0.05 -6.40 15.12
N ALA A 44 1.17 -6.29 14.39
CA ALA A 44 1.62 -5.02 13.81
C ALA A 44 0.57 -4.40 12.87
N CYS A 45 -0.19 -5.21 12.12
CA CYS A 45 -1.18 -4.76 11.14
C CYS A 45 -2.59 -4.55 11.71
N THR A 46 -2.90 -5.03 12.93
CA THR A 46 -4.28 -5.06 13.44
C THR A 46 -4.45 -4.44 14.82
N THR A 47 -3.37 -4.12 15.53
CA THR A 47 -3.40 -3.43 16.83
C THR A 47 -3.24 -1.92 16.64
N ALA A 48 -4.18 -1.13 17.13
CA ALA A 48 -4.21 0.33 16.92
C ALA A 48 -2.93 1.04 17.35
N GLU A 49 -2.38 0.69 18.52
CA GLU A 49 -1.12 1.25 19.02
C GLU A 49 0.06 0.93 18.09
N ARG A 50 0.07 -0.27 17.48
CA ARG A 50 1.12 -0.68 16.55
C ARG A 50 0.98 0.04 15.21
N ILE A 51 -0.22 0.07 14.63
CA ILE A 51 -0.52 0.77 13.36
C ILE A 51 -0.09 2.23 13.45
N THR A 52 -0.38 2.90 14.56
CA THR A 52 -0.01 4.31 14.77
C THR A 52 1.50 4.57 14.69
N ARG A 53 2.34 3.57 14.95
CA ARG A 53 3.80 3.73 14.96
C ARG A 53 4.42 3.75 13.56
N TRP A 54 3.78 3.12 12.60
CA TRP A 54 4.39 2.94 11.27
C TRP A 54 3.54 3.44 10.10
N LEU A 55 2.25 3.66 10.34
CA LEU A 55 1.34 4.17 9.32
C LEU A 55 0.82 5.56 9.71
N MET A 56 -0.21 5.62 10.53
CA MET A 56 -0.82 6.85 11.04
C MET A 56 -1.79 6.51 12.18
N PRO A 57 -2.22 7.50 12.99
CA PRO A 57 -3.22 7.26 14.02
C PRO A 57 -4.50 6.66 13.45
N VAL A 58 -4.98 5.61 14.11
CA VAL A 58 -6.22 4.93 13.77
C VAL A 58 -7.17 4.94 14.95
N SER A 59 -8.44 5.16 14.68
CA SER A 59 -9.52 5.15 15.67
C SER A 59 -10.66 4.23 15.23
N GLY A 60 -11.59 3.97 16.15
CA GLY A 60 -12.73 3.10 15.89
C GLY A 60 -12.53 1.66 16.36
N GLU A 61 -13.18 0.71 15.70
CA GLU A 61 -13.22 -0.69 16.11
C GLU A 61 -12.59 -1.58 15.02
N LEU A 62 -11.36 -2.06 15.28
CA LEU A 62 -10.61 -2.94 14.38
C LEU A 62 -11.04 -4.41 14.55
N ARG A 63 -12.32 -4.69 14.32
CA ARG A 63 -12.91 -6.03 14.41
C ARG A 63 -13.99 -6.22 13.35
N LEU A 64 -14.34 -7.45 13.05
CA LEU A 64 -15.40 -7.76 12.09
C LEU A 64 -16.68 -6.93 12.34
N GLY A 65 -17.15 -6.24 11.31
CA GLY A 65 -18.29 -5.32 11.34
C GLY A 65 -18.00 -3.96 11.98
N GLY A 66 -16.83 -3.75 12.56
CA GLY A 66 -16.42 -2.47 13.15
C GLY A 66 -16.04 -1.43 12.10
N ARG A 67 -16.28 -0.16 12.41
CA ARG A 67 -15.79 0.97 11.59
C ARG A 67 -14.48 1.49 12.14
N TYR A 68 -13.57 1.81 11.22
CA TYR A 68 -12.28 2.43 11.54
C TYR A 68 -12.11 3.75 10.79
N GLN A 69 -11.19 4.57 11.26
CA GLN A 69 -10.74 5.79 10.60
C GLN A 69 -9.25 5.98 10.79
N LEU A 70 -8.51 6.06 9.70
CA LEU A 70 -7.14 6.54 9.66
C LEU A 70 -7.16 8.07 9.63
N GLU A 71 -6.43 8.73 10.53
CA GLU A 71 -6.48 10.19 10.69
C GLU A 71 -5.99 10.90 9.41
N GLY A 72 -6.83 11.78 8.87
CA GLY A 72 -6.53 12.51 7.62
C GLY A 72 -6.50 11.66 6.35
N ASN A 73 -6.91 10.39 6.44
CA ASN A 73 -6.90 9.44 5.33
C ASN A 73 -8.23 8.65 5.28
N ALA A 74 -8.20 7.45 4.73
CA ALA A 74 -9.37 6.61 4.56
C ALA A 74 -9.94 6.08 5.87
N GLY A 75 -11.24 5.85 5.87
CA GLY A 75 -11.95 5.04 6.85
C GLY A 75 -12.67 3.89 6.17
N GLY A 76 -13.48 3.13 6.95
CA GLY A 76 -14.25 2.04 6.37
C GLY A 76 -14.81 1.07 7.39
N VAL A 77 -15.21 -0.08 6.90
CA VAL A 77 -15.77 -1.19 7.70
C VAL A 77 -14.92 -2.44 7.49
N VAL A 78 -14.58 -3.15 8.55
CA VAL A 78 -13.96 -4.47 8.47
C VAL A 78 -15.02 -5.50 8.06
N GLU A 79 -14.93 -6.01 6.83
CA GLU A 79 -15.93 -6.91 6.25
C GLU A 79 -15.62 -8.39 6.46
N SER A 80 -14.33 -8.72 6.62
CA SER A 80 -13.89 -10.08 6.94
C SER A 80 -12.68 -10.06 7.88
N CYS A 81 -12.52 -11.10 8.70
CA CYS A 81 -11.39 -11.21 9.62
C CYS A 81 -11.20 -12.67 10.03
N ASP A 82 -10.03 -13.25 9.72
CA ASP A 82 -9.58 -14.60 10.07
C ASP A 82 -8.17 -14.53 10.68
N PRO A 83 -8.07 -14.23 11.99
CA PRO A 83 -6.75 -14.11 12.64
C PRO A 83 -5.99 -15.43 12.70
N PRO A 84 -4.66 -15.44 12.53
CA PRO A 84 -3.79 -14.32 12.13
C PRO A 84 -3.54 -14.26 10.62
N ARG A 85 -4.46 -14.74 9.77
CA ARG A 85 -4.23 -15.00 8.34
C ARG A 85 -4.73 -13.91 7.41
N SER A 86 -5.88 -13.31 7.70
CA SER A 86 -6.45 -12.34 6.75
C SER A 86 -7.46 -11.39 7.36
N PHE A 87 -7.57 -10.22 6.80
CA PHE A 87 -8.74 -9.36 6.91
C PHE A 87 -9.06 -8.68 5.57
N GLY A 88 -10.33 -8.30 5.41
CA GLY A 88 -10.78 -7.44 4.32
C GLY A 88 -11.59 -6.28 4.90
N ALA A 89 -11.44 -5.11 4.30
CA ALA A 89 -12.14 -3.91 4.73
C ALA A 89 -12.47 -3.02 3.52
N THR A 90 -13.55 -2.22 3.65
CA THR A 90 -13.75 -1.09 2.75
C THR A 90 -12.69 -0.03 3.00
N TRP A 91 -12.32 0.69 1.95
CA TRP A 91 -11.40 1.83 1.97
C TRP A 91 -12.13 3.03 1.37
N GLU A 92 -12.67 3.86 2.26
CA GLU A 92 -13.55 4.98 1.92
C GLU A 92 -12.72 6.29 1.99
N TYR A 93 -12.47 6.93 0.85
CA TYR A 93 -11.68 8.17 0.79
C TYR A 93 -12.19 9.10 -0.31
N GLY A 94 -12.33 10.39 -0.01
CA GLY A 94 -12.72 11.40 -1.00
C GLY A 94 -14.09 11.21 -1.64
N GLY A 95 -14.97 10.41 -1.02
CA GLY A 95 -16.28 10.02 -1.55
C GLY A 95 -16.28 8.75 -2.38
N ASP A 96 -15.11 8.19 -2.68
CA ASP A 96 -14.95 6.91 -3.37
C ASP A 96 -14.87 5.76 -2.37
N VAL A 97 -15.34 4.58 -2.78
CA VAL A 97 -15.24 3.33 -2.01
C VAL A 97 -14.43 2.33 -2.82
N SER A 98 -13.43 1.76 -2.17
CA SER A 98 -12.61 0.67 -2.66
C SER A 98 -12.45 -0.39 -1.56
N TRP A 99 -11.70 -1.44 -1.79
CA TRP A 99 -11.50 -2.53 -0.84
C TRP A 99 -10.02 -2.83 -0.68
N VAL A 100 -9.64 -3.15 0.55
CA VAL A 100 -8.31 -3.67 0.86
C VAL A 100 -8.45 -5.06 1.47
N GLU A 101 -7.63 -5.98 0.99
CA GLU A 101 -7.57 -7.35 1.50
C GLU A 101 -6.13 -7.65 1.89
N LEU A 102 -5.89 -7.91 3.18
CA LEU A 102 -4.60 -8.40 3.68
C LEU A 102 -4.65 -9.91 3.81
N ARG A 103 -3.56 -10.55 3.38
CA ARG A 103 -3.32 -11.98 3.60
C ARG A 103 -1.91 -12.21 4.12
N LEU A 104 -1.80 -13.02 5.17
CA LEU A 104 -0.54 -13.45 5.75
C LEU A 104 -0.44 -14.98 5.64
N GLU A 105 0.69 -15.46 5.16
CA GLU A 105 0.95 -16.89 5.01
C GLU A 105 2.33 -17.22 5.59
N PRO A 106 2.49 -18.33 6.34
CA PRO A 106 3.81 -18.78 6.76
C PRO A 106 4.72 -19.04 5.55
N GLU A 107 5.95 -18.53 5.60
CA GLU A 107 6.96 -18.74 4.58
C GLU A 107 8.32 -19.08 5.22
N GLY A 108 8.69 -20.37 5.26
CA GLY A 108 9.83 -20.81 6.06
C GLY A 108 9.64 -20.51 7.54
N ASP A 109 10.59 -19.79 8.14
CA ASP A 109 10.50 -19.32 9.54
C ASP A 109 9.85 -17.95 9.67
N GLY A 110 9.43 -17.34 8.57
CA GLY A 110 8.86 -16.01 8.51
C GLY A 110 7.44 -15.98 7.92
N THR A 111 7.06 -14.82 7.41
CA THR A 111 5.70 -14.54 6.93
C THR A 111 5.71 -13.86 5.57
N ARG A 112 4.94 -14.38 4.63
CA ARG A 112 4.55 -13.71 3.40
C ARG A 112 3.37 -12.79 3.67
N PHE A 113 3.58 -11.51 3.49
CA PHE A 113 2.53 -10.48 3.49
C PHE A 113 2.07 -10.23 2.05
N THR A 114 0.76 -10.18 1.83
CA THR A 114 0.16 -9.78 0.55
C THR A 114 -1.01 -8.84 0.83
N LEU A 115 -1.03 -7.68 0.18
CA LEU A 115 -2.13 -6.74 0.23
C LEU A 115 -2.63 -6.49 -1.19
N GLU A 116 -3.94 -6.64 -1.38
CA GLU A 116 -4.66 -6.27 -2.59
C GLU A 116 -5.51 -5.03 -2.33
N HIS A 117 -5.41 -4.06 -3.22
CA HIS A 117 -6.33 -2.92 -3.27
C HIS A 117 -7.19 -3.03 -4.52
N VAL A 118 -8.48 -3.14 -4.33
CA VAL A 118 -9.48 -3.35 -5.39
C VAL A 118 -10.34 -2.10 -5.53
N ALA A 119 -10.34 -1.47 -6.70
CA ALA A 119 -11.07 -0.21 -6.91
C ALA A 119 -11.71 -0.14 -8.28
N HIS A 120 -12.92 0.45 -8.34
CA HIS A 120 -13.46 0.95 -9.61
C HIS A 120 -12.76 2.26 -9.94
N VAL A 121 -11.88 2.24 -10.93
CA VAL A 121 -11.12 3.41 -11.37
C VAL A 121 -11.55 3.76 -12.78
N ASP A 122 -11.93 5.00 -13.02
CA ASP A 122 -12.23 5.45 -14.38
C ASP A 122 -10.99 5.41 -15.28
N ASP A 123 -11.21 5.17 -16.57
CA ASP A 123 -10.12 5.02 -17.54
C ASP A 123 -9.26 6.28 -17.70
N ALA A 124 -9.82 7.47 -17.46
CA ALA A 124 -9.07 8.72 -17.55
C ALA A 124 -8.05 8.82 -16.41
N ARG A 125 -8.45 8.54 -15.16
CA ARG A 125 -7.55 8.52 -13.99
C ARG A 125 -6.50 7.41 -14.11
N TRP A 126 -6.90 6.22 -14.60
CA TRP A 126 -5.94 5.14 -14.84
C TRP A 126 -4.91 5.53 -15.91
N THR A 127 -5.36 6.14 -17.03
CA THR A 127 -4.48 6.63 -18.08
C THR A 127 -3.54 7.73 -17.58
N GLU A 128 -4.02 8.57 -16.67
CA GLU A 128 -3.22 9.67 -16.13
C GLU A 128 -2.10 9.19 -15.21
N PHE A 129 -2.38 8.32 -14.23
CA PHE A 129 -1.43 7.95 -13.17
C PHE A 129 -1.09 6.47 -13.11
N GLY A 130 -1.86 5.60 -13.77
CA GLY A 130 -1.67 4.15 -13.72
C GLY A 130 -1.79 3.59 -12.31
N PRO A 131 -1.22 2.38 -12.05
CA PRO A 131 -1.24 1.75 -10.74
C PRO A 131 -0.42 2.53 -9.70
N GLY A 132 0.53 3.37 -10.11
CA GLY A 132 1.36 4.17 -9.23
C GLY A 132 0.57 5.16 -8.37
N ALA A 133 -0.63 5.60 -8.83
CA ALA A 133 -1.50 6.50 -8.09
C ALA A 133 -1.72 6.08 -6.62
N VAL A 134 -1.92 4.80 -6.38
CA VAL A 134 -2.08 4.21 -5.04
C VAL A 134 -0.89 3.34 -4.65
N GLY A 135 -0.20 2.77 -5.63
CA GLY A 135 0.88 1.82 -5.44
C GLY A 135 2.09 2.41 -4.70
N VAL A 136 2.47 3.65 -5.00
CA VAL A 136 3.53 4.38 -4.27
C VAL A 136 3.17 4.55 -2.79
N GLY A 137 1.89 4.82 -2.49
CA GLY A 137 1.39 4.87 -1.11
C GLY A 137 1.52 3.52 -0.39
N TRP A 138 1.18 2.42 -1.07
CA TRP A 138 1.34 1.07 -0.52
C TRP A 138 2.80 0.68 -0.31
N ASP A 139 3.70 1.07 -1.20
CA ASP A 139 5.14 0.88 -1.02
C ASP A 139 5.67 1.68 0.18
N SER A 140 5.22 2.91 0.37
CA SER A 140 5.56 3.75 1.52
C SER A 140 5.06 3.12 2.83
N MET A 141 3.85 2.57 2.83
CA MET A 141 3.28 1.82 3.94
C MET A 141 4.15 0.59 4.28
N LEU A 142 4.55 -0.21 3.28
CA LEU A 142 5.42 -1.37 3.50
C LEU A 142 6.81 -0.98 4.01
N LEU A 143 7.34 0.18 3.60
CA LEU A 143 8.58 0.72 4.14
C LEU A 143 8.43 1.02 5.63
N GLY A 144 7.34 1.69 6.03
CA GLY A 144 7.04 1.99 7.43
C GLY A 144 6.90 0.73 8.28
N LEU A 145 6.10 -0.26 7.81
CA LEU A 145 5.94 -1.54 8.48
C LEU A 145 7.28 -2.28 8.64
N THR A 146 8.11 -2.26 7.59
CA THR A 146 9.43 -2.88 7.63
C THR A 146 10.34 -2.26 8.69
N MET A 147 10.39 -0.93 8.74
CA MET A 147 11.20 -0.22 9.74
C MET A 147 10.70 -0.48 11.16
N HIS A 148 9.38 -0.57 11.34
CA HIS A 148 8.78 -0.90 12.63
C HIS A 148 9.15 -2.32 13.09
N LEU A 149 9.02 -3.34 12.23
CA LEU A 149 9.35 -4.72 12.57
C LEU A 149 10.86 -4.91 12.81
N GLU A 150 11.72 -4.27 12.00
CA GLU A 150 13.17 -4.41 12.13
C GLU A 150 13.77 -3.71 13.37
N SER A 151 13.17 -2.61 13.84
CA SER A 151 13.82 -1.75 14.84
C SER A 151 12.86 -1.04 15.82
N ASP A 152 11.60 -1.44 15.87
CA ASP A 152 10.54 -0.81 16.66
C ASP A 152 10.48 0.73 16.47
N THR A 153 10.90 1.20 15.29
CA THR A 153 10.92 2.62 14.96
C THR A 153 9.50 3.16 14.91
N SER A 154 9.30 4.35 15.47
CA SER A 154 8.05 5.10 15.31
C SER A 154 8.28 6.25 14.35
N ILE A 155 7.39 6.37 13.33
CA ILE A 155 7.44 7.41 12.30
C ILE A 155 6.14 8.21 12.43
N THR A 156 6.26 9.53 12.60
CA THR A 156 5.05 10.37 12.56
C THR A 156 4.65 10.69 11.11
N PRO A 157 3.36 10.98 10.84
CA PRO A 157 2.95 11.44 9.52
C PRO A 157 3.73 12.68 9.03
N ALA A 158 4.11 13.58 9.94
CA ALA A 158 4.91 14.76 9.61
C ALA A 158 6.33 14.38 9.15
N ASP A 159 7.00 13.46 9.88
CA ASP A 159 8.33 12.96 9.49
C ASP A 159 8.29 12.24 8.13
N ALA A 160 7.23 11.46 7.89
CA ALA A 160 7.03 10.76 6.61
C ALA A 160 6.85 11.75 5.45
N MET A 161 6.07 12.81 5.64
CA MET A 161 5.87 13.86 4.62
C MET A 161 7.15 14.64 4.34
N GLU A 162 7.91 15.01 5.38
CA GLU A 162 9.22 15.67 5.23
C GLU A 162 10.21 14.76 4.48
N TRP A 163 10.23 13.47 4.83
CA TRP A 163 11.10 12.53 4.16
C TRP A 163 10.75 12.34 2.68
N LEU A 164 9.45 12.27 2.33
CA LEU A 164 9.01 12.08 0.94
C LEU A 164 9.51 13.16 -0.02
N VAL A 165 9.67 14.40 0.45
CA VAL A 165 10.21 15.51 -0.36
C VAL A 165 11.73 15.65 -0.27
N SER A 166 12.39 14.85 0.56
CA SER A 166 13.87 14.78 0.62
C SER A 166 14.45 14.11 -0.62
N PRO A 167 15.76 14.29 -0.92
CA PRO A 167 16.40 13.60 -2.04
C PRO A 167 16.27 12.07 -1.98
N GLU A 168 16.26 11.49 -0.77
CA GLU A 168 16.08 10.05 -0.54
C GLU A 168 14.63 9.63 -0.80
N GLY A 169 13.65 10.40 -0.35
CA GLY A 169 12.22 10.17 -0.59
C GLY A 169 11.85 10.33 -2.06
N VAL A 170 12.34 11.37 -2.72
CA VAL A 170 12.16 11.56 -4.19
C VAL A 170 12.72 10.36 -4.96
N ARG A 171 13.88 9.84 -4.56
CA ARG A 171 14.44 8.62 -5.16
C ARG A 171 13.54 7.41 -4.92
N PHE A 172 13.00 7.26 -3.70
CA PHE A 172 12.06 6.16 -3.37
C PHE A 172 10.79 6.24 -4.23
N VAL A 173 10.17 7.41 -4.33
CA VAL A 173 8.98 7.62 -5.18
C VAL A 173 9.28 7.31 -6.64
N THR A 174 10.46 7.70 -7.13
CA THR A 174 10.89 7.43 -8.51
C THR A 174 11.04 5.94 -8.76
N GLU A 175 11.84 5.23 -7.95
CA GLU A 175 12.08 3.79 -8.11
C GLU A 175 10.78 2.97 -7.89
N SER A 176 9.90 3.40 -6.97
CA SER A 176 8.57 2.80 -6.79
C SER A 176 7.70 2.97 -8.04
N SER A 177 7.62 4.20 -8.59
CA SER A 177 6.84 4.49 -9.80
C SER A 177 7.34 3.70 -11.02
N GLU A 178 8.65 3.53 -11.16
CA GLU A 178 9.26 2.70 -12.20
C GLU A 178 8.89 1.20 -12.03
N ALA A 179 8.88 0.70 -10.80
CA ALA A 179 8.47 -0.67 -10.50
C ALA A 179 6.98 -0.90 -10.79
N TRP A 180 6.12 0.08 -10.52
CA TRP A 180 4.71 0.02 -10.89
C TRP A 180 4.48 0.16 -12.41
N CYS A 181 5.29 0.94 -13.11
CA CYS A 181 5.31 0.98 -14.57
C CYS A 181 5.62 -0.42 -15.14
N ALA A 182 6.66 -1.08 -14.63
CA ALA A 182 7.01 -2.43 -15.06
C ALA A 182 5.86 -3.44 -14.78
N ALA A 183 5.18 -3.34 -13.64
CA ALA A 183 4.02 -4.18 -13.33
C ALA A 183 2.83 -3.93 -14.26
N ALA A 184 2.56 -2.67 -14.64
CA ALA A 184 1.53 -2.30 -15.60
C ALA A 184 1.82 -2.87 -17.00
N VAL A 185 3.06 -2.74 -17.48
CA VAL A 185 3.49 -3.31 -18.77
C VAL A 185 3.38 -4.83 -18.75
N ALA A 186 3.76 -5.49 -17.65
CA ALA A 186 3.61 -6.94 -17.50
C ALA A 186 2.15 -7.39 -17.51
N ALA A 187 1.21 -6.52 -17.09
CA ALA A 187 -0.23 -6.75 -17.13
C ALA A 187 -0.87 -6.43 -18.51
N GLY A 188 -0.09 -5.88 -19.46
CA GLY A 188 -0.51 -5.63 -20.85
C GLY A 188 -0.71 -4.15 -21.20
N ASP A 189 -0.39 -3.22 -20.32
CA ASP A 189 -0.43 -1.80 -20.64
C ASP A 189 0.67 -1.46 -21.69
N GLU A 190 0.40 -0.47 -22.53
CA GLU A 190 1.34 -0.02 -23.54
C GLU A 190 2.54 0.67 -22.87
N PRO A 191 3.80 0.28 -23.18
CA PRO A 191 4.99 0.75 -22.44
C PRO A 191 5.12 2.28 -22.36
N ALA A 192 4.92 2.99 -23.48
CA ALA A 192 5.07 4.46 -23.49
C ALA A 192 3.96 5.15 -22.67
N ALA A 193 2.75 4.59 -22.61
CA ALA A 193 1.67 5.09 -21.78
C ALA A 193 1.96 4.86 -20.29
N ALA A 194 2.43 3.67 -19.91
CA ALA A 194 2.83 3.32 -18.56
C ALA A 194 4.00 4.20 -18.05
N GLU A 195 5.02 4.44 -18.89
CA GLU A 195 6.12 5.36 -18.56
C GLU A 195 5.63 6.81 -18.35
N ALA A 196 4.72 7.28 -19.20
CA ALA A 196 4.17 8.63 -19.05
C ALA A 196 3.33 8.77 -17.79
N ALA A 197 2.57 7.75 -17.41
CA ALA A 197 1.80 7.69 -16.16
C ALA A 197 2.73 7.70 -14.94
N ALA A 198 3.79 6.89 -14.95
CA ALA A 198 4.80 6.85 -13.87
C ALA A 198 5.46 8.22 -13.64
N LYS A 199 5.83 8.93 -14.73
CA LYS A 199 6.40 10.28 -14.63
C LYS A 199 5.43 11.28 -14.00
N ARG A 200 4.13 11.22 -14.34
CA ARG A 200 3.11 12.07 -13.73
C ARG A 200 2.89 11.72 -12.26
N THR A 201 2.94 10.44 -11.91
CA THR A 201 2.87 9.98 -10.52
C THR A 201 4.04 10.53 -9.71
N VAL A 202 5.28 10.43 -10.20
CA VAL A 202 6.44 11.04 -9.52
C VAL A 202 6.22 12.53 -9.30
N ALA A 203 5.81 13.26 -10.34
CA ALA A 203 5.56 14.70 -10.23
C ALA A 203 4.49 15.03 -9.18
N ALA A 204 3.39 14.25 -9.12
CA ALA A 204 2.31 14.46 -8.16
C ALA A 204 2.75 14.19 -6.70
N TYR A 205 3.54 13.13 -6.47
CA TYR A 205 4.01 12.78 -5.12
C TYR A 205 5.15 13.68 -4.61
N THR A 206 5.88 14.33 -5.50
CA THR A 206 7.05 15.16 -5.14
C THR A 206 6.81 16.66 -5.32
N ALA A 207 5.58 17.05 -5.68
CA ALA A 207 5.20 18.46 -5.75
C ALA A 207 5.26 19.09 -4.34
N THR A 208 6.05 20.14 -4.20
CA THR A 208 6.02 21.01 -3.01
C THR A 208 5.02 22.14 -3.28
N GLU A 209 4.02 22.30 -2.39
CA GLU A 209 3.13 23.47 -2.42
C GLU A 209 3.88 24.78 -2.18
#